data_9b7f6c4ccb261a9dcc5e4d6bb4344530
#
_entry.id   9b7f6c4ccb261a9dcc5e4d6bb4344530
#
_cell.length_a   1.000
_cell.length_b   1.000
_cell.length_c   1.000
_cell.angle_alpha   90.00
_cell.angle_beta   90.00
_cell.angle_gamma   90.00
#
_symmetry.space_group_name_H-M   'P 1'
#
loop_
_entity.id
_entity.type
_entity.pdbx_description
1 polymer ?
#
loop_
_entity_poly.entity_id
_entity_poly.type
_entity_poly.pdbx_seq_one_letter_code
_entity_poly.pdbx_strand_id
1 'polypeptide(L)'
;QKIAAFSGSFSGFPGGKYPGLWLAFAVPSKDHSNEEVQAAIREELERLKAEPVTDAELERFRTRAKADLLRQARSNFGLAIQLGMYQSWYGDWREFFKDLDRIEKVTKDDIMRVARKTLTATNRTVGMIVTEEPGAAASAEAE
;
A
#
# COMPACT_ATOMS: atom_id res chain seq x y z
N GLN A 1 -13.08 -3.12 -17.14
CA GLN A 1 -12.81 -4.57 -17.02
C GLN A 1 -12.08 -4.81 -15.71
N LYS A 2 -12.49 -5.81 -14.95
CA LYS A 2 -11.88 -6.14 -13.66
C LYS A 2 -10.74 -7.14 -13.89
N ILE A 3 -9.54 -6.65 -14.17
CA ILE A 3 -8.36 -7.47 -14.46
C ILE A 3 -7.73 -8.12 -13.23
N ALA A 4 -8.03 -7.60 -12.04
CA ALA A 4 -7.56 -8.16 -10.76
C ALA A 4 -8.73 -8.63 -9.90
N ALA A 5 -8.63 -9.83 -9.35
CA ALA A 5 -9.57 -10.36 -8.37
C ALA A 5 -9.43 -9.62 -7.04
N PHE A 6 -8.20 -9.26 -6.68
CA PHE A 6 -7.86 -8.53 -5.47
C PHE A 6 -6.66 -7.63 -5.72
N SER A 7 -6.67 -6.43 -5.14
CA SER A 7 -5.53 -5.52 -5.15
C SER A 7 -5.48 -4.70 -3.87
N GLY A 8 -4.30 -4.28 -3.48
CA GLY A 8 -4.11 -3.46 -2.30
C GLY A 8 -2.73 -2.82 -2.24
N SER A 9 -2.58 -1.91 -1.30
CA SER A 9 -1.27 -1.31 -0.99
C SER A 9 -1.19 -0.96 0.49
N PHE A 10 0.01 -1.01 1.03
CA PHE A 10 0.31 -0.56 2.38
C PHE A 10 1.75 -0.11 2.50
N SER A 11 2.04 0.71 3.51
CA SER A 11 3.38 1.22 3.80
C SER A 11 3.92 0.66 5.11
N GLY A 12 5.25 0.74 5.29
CA GLY A 12 5.91 0.38 6.55
C GLY A 12 6.24 -1.11 6.68
N PHE A 13 6.36 -1.86 5.58
CA PHE A 13 6.82 -3.25 5.65
C PHE A 13 8.36 -3.31 5.80
N PRO A 14 8.92 -4.18 6.64
CA PRO A 14 8.29 -5.14 7.57
C PRO A 14 7.86 -4.55 8.91
N GLY A 15 8.09 -3.26 9.15
CA GLY A 15 7.69 -2.58 10.39
C GLY A 15 7.80 -1.07 10.29
N GLY A 16 7.16 -0.33 11.21
CA GLY A 16 7.00 1.13 11.14
C GLY A 16 8.08 1.97 11.79
N LYS A 17 9.00 1.38 12.58
CA LYS A 17 10.02 2.13 13.34
C LYS A 17 11.17 2.65 12.48
N TYR A 18 11.57 1.91 11.47
CA TYR A 18 12.67 2.23 10.57
C TYR A 18 12.16 2.45 9.15
N PRO A 19 12.95 3.08 8.25
CA PRO A 19 12.59 3.15 6.86
C PRO A 19 12.20 1.78 6.31
N GLY A 20 11.03 1.69 5.74
CA GLY A 20 10.46 0.46 5.23
C GLY A 20 10.01 0.60 3.78
N LEU A 21 9.43 -0.46 3.25
CA LEU A 21 8.88 -0.50 1.90
C LEU A 21 7.44 -0.03 1.89
N TRP A 22 7.05 0.58 0.79
CA TRP A 22 5.67 0.64 0.36
C TRP A 22 5.44 -0.51 -0.62
N LEU A 23 4.40 -1.29 -0.37
CA LEU A 23 4.03 -2.43 -1.19
C LEU A 23 2.72 -2.17 -1.91
N ALA A 24 2.69 -2.44 -3.21
CA ALA A 24 1.47 -2.61 -3.98
C ALA A 24 1.43 -4.06 -4.48
N PHE A 25 0.28 -4.68 -4.41
CA PHE A 25 0.11 -6.05 -4.84
C PHE A 25 -1.27 -6.25 -5.45
N ALA A 26 -1.35 -7.20 -6.36
CA ALA A 26 -2.61 -7.62 -6.94
C ALA A 26 -2.56 -9.09 -7.33
N VAL A 27 -3.72 -9.72 -7.35
CA VAL A 27 -3.91 -11.08 -7.84
C VAL A 27 -4.70 -10.98 -9.15
N PRO A 28 -4.18 -11.47 -10.27
CA PRO A 28 -4.90 -11.47 -11.53
C PRO A 28 -6.26 -12.17 -11.40
N SER A 29 -7.29 -11.68 -12.08
CA SER A 29 -8.52 -12.41 -12.23
C SER A 29 -8.35 -13.50 -13.30
N LYS A 30 -9.30 -14.44 -13.36
CA LYS A 30 -9.29 -15.49 -14.36
C LYS A 30 -9.12 -14.88 -15.76
N ASP A 31 -8.31 -15.53 -16.60
CA ASP A 31 -7.99 -15.14 -17.98
C ASP A 31 -7.16 -13.84 -18.13
N HIS A 32 -6.55 -13.34 -17.04
CA HIS A 32 -5.61 -12.22 -17.04
C HIS A 32 -4.23 -12.63 -16.51
N SER A 33 -3.18 -12.04 -17.07
CA SER A 33 -1.79 -12.37 -16.72
C SER A 33 -1.22 -11.45 -15.60
N ASN A 34 -0.11 -11.88 -15.00
CA ASN A 34 0.66 -11.05 -14.08
C ASN A 34 1.18 -9.78 -14.76
N GLU A 35 1.58 -9.86 -16.02
CA GLU A 35 2.11 -8.76 -16.82
C GLU A 35 1.05 -7.70 -17.07
N GLU A 36 -0.18 -8.11 -17.40
CA GLU A 36 -1.32 -7.18 -17.59
C GLU A 36 -1.62 -6.41 -16.30
N VAL A 37 -1.69 -7.12 -15.17
CA VAL A 37 -1.93 -6.48 -13.86
C VAL A 37 -0.77 -5.58 -13.46
N GLN A 38 0.48 -5.99 -13.69
CA GLN A 38 1.65 -5.15 -13.47
C GLN A 38 1.63 -3.89 -14.31
N ALA A 39 1.26 -3.99 -15.58
CA ALA A 39 1.15 -2.84 -16.49
C ALA A 39 0.10 -1.84 -15.98
N ALA A 40 -1.06 -2.33 -15.58
CA ALA A 40 -2.12 -1.48 -15.02
C ALA A 40 -1.74 -0.79 -13.71
N ILE A 41 -1.06 -1.50 -12.79
CA ILE A 41 -0.52 -0.88 -11.58
C ILE A 41 0.46 0.24 -11.95
N ARG A 42 1.34 -0.01 -12.91
CA ARG A 42 2.32 0.98 -13.37
C ARG A 42 1.65 2.21 -13.95
N GLU A 43 0.65 2.04 -14.79
CA GLU A 43 -0.13 3.13 -15.39
C GLU A 43 -0.78 4.01 -14.31
N GLU A 44 -1.41 3.42 -13.32
CA GLU A 44 -2.02 4.16 -12.20
C GLU A 44 -0.98 4.92 -11.36
N LEU A 45 0.21 4.33 -11.14
CA LEU A 45 1.29 5.02 -10.44
C LEU A 45 1.86 6.19 -11.23
N GLU A 46 1.98 6.07 -12.57
CA GLU A 46 2.39 7.19 -13.43
C GLU A 46 1.31 8.27 -13.47
N ARG A 47 0.02 7.90 -13.50
CA ARG A 47 -1.09 8.85 -13.39
C ARG A 47 -1.03 9.66 -12.10
N LEU A 48 -0.79 9.05 -10.95
CA LEU A 48 -0.61 9.73 -9.66
C LEU A 48 0.53 10.75 -9.65
N LYS A 49 1.55 10.56 -10.49
CA LYS A 49 2.67 11.52 -10.62
C LYS A 49 2.37 12.65 -11.59
N ALA A 50 1.52 12.40 -12.59
CA ALA A 50 1.21 13.34 -13.65
C ALA A 50 0.01 14.24 -13.30
N GLU A 51 -1.01 13.69 -12.69
CA GLU A 51 -2.31 14.33 -12.46
C GLU A 51 -2.67 14.37 -10.97
N PRO A 52 -3.22 15.49 -10.47
CA PRO A 52 -3.72 15.54 -9.11
C PRO A 52 -4.96 14.65 -8.97
N VAL A 53 -5.07 13.98 -7.84
CA VAL A 53 -6.31 13.26 -7.47
C VAL A 53 -7.49 14.23 -7.41
N THR A 54 -8.68 13.73 -7.67
CA THR A 54 -9.92 14.53 -7.55
C THR A 54 -10.23 14.83 -6.07
N ASP A 55 -11.06 15.86 -5.83
CA ASP A 55 -11.52 16.17 -4.46
C ASP A 55 -12.29 15.01 -3.86
N ALA A 56 -13.09 14.32 -4.66
CA ALA A 56 -13.86 13.15 -4.23
C ALA A 56 -12.96 11.97 -3.82
N GLU A 57 -11.85 11.74 -4.52
CA GLU A 57 -10.87 10.71 -4.17
C GLU A 57 -10.15 11.06 -2.87
N LEU A 58 -9.72 12.30 -2.72
CA LEU A 58 -9.05 12.77 -1.50
C LEU A 58 -9.97 12.68 -0.27
N GLU A 59 -11.22 13.11 -0.38
CA GLU A 59 -12.18 13.01 0.73
C GLU A 59 -12.53 11.56 1.07
N ARG A 60 -12.66 10.70 0.07
CA ARG A 60 -12.85 9.26 0.29
C ARG A 60 -11.66 8.65 1.04
N PHE A 61 -10.43 9.03 0.66
CA PHE A 61 -9.22 8.60 1.35
C PHE A 61 -9.23 9.07 2.80
N ARG A 62 -9.45 10.36 3.07
CA ARG A 62 -9.49 10.94 4.43
C ARG A 62 -10.52 10.23 5.30
N THR A 63 -11.74 10.07 4.81
CA THR A 63 -12.83 9.39 5.52
C THR A 63 -12.45 7.95 5.86
N ARG A 64 -11.88 7.22 4.90
CA ARG A 64 -11.46 5.83 5.11
C ARG A 64 -10.31 5.74 6.12
N ALA A 65 -9.28 6.56 5.97
CA ALA A 65 -8.11 6.57 6.85
C ALA A 65 -8.49 6.87 8.31
N LYS A 66 -9.37 7.87 8.55
CA LYS A 66 -9.91 8.16 9.88
C LYS A 66 -10.71 6.99 10.45
N ALA A 67 -11.59 6.41 9.64
CA ALA A 67 -12.38 5.26 10.07
C ALA A 67 -11.50 4.05 10.43
N ASP A 68 -10.43 3.82 9.69
CA ASP A 68 -9.47 2.74 9.96
C ASP A 68 -8.71 2.99 11.26
N LEU A 69 -8.23 4.21 11.49
CA LEU A 69 -7.56 4.61 12.73
C LEU A 69 -8.47 4.42 13.96
N LEU A 70 -9.71 4.89 13.87
CA LEU A 70 -10.70 4.74 14.96
C LEU A 70 -11.07 3.28 15.21
N ARG A 71 -11.17 2.46 14.15
CA ARG A 71 -11.44 1.02 14.31
C ARG A 71 -10.32 0.30 15.05
N GLN A 72 -9.06 0.65 14.78
CA GLN A 72 -7.91 0.06 15.49
C GLN A 72 -7.91 0.39 16.98
N ALA A 73 -8.43 1.55 17.36
CA ALA A 73 -8.53 2.00 18.76
C ALA A 73 -9.87 1.63 19.45
N ARG A 74 -10.77 0.89 18.79
CA ARG A 74 -12.13 0.64 19.29
C ARG A 74 -12.19 -0.20 20.56
N SER A 75 -11.25 -1.12 20.76
CA SER A 75 -11.16 -1.93 21.97
C SER A 75 -10.02 -1.48 22.87
N ASN A 76 -10.11 -1.76 24.16
CA ASN A 76 -9.02 -1.46 25.11
C ASN A 76 -7.70 -2.11 24.70
N PHE A 77 -7.76 -3.35 24.20
CA PHE A 77 -6.59 -4.04 23.68
C PHE A 77 -6.03 -3.37 22.43
N GLY A 78 -6.89 -3.04 21.45
CA GLY A 78 -6.47 -2.34 20.23
C GLY A 78 -5.85 -0.98 20.55
N LEU A 79 -6.46 -0.20 21.44
CA LEU A 79 -5.92 1.08 21.88
C LEU A 79 -4.56 0.90 22.56
N ALA A 80 -4.42 -0.06 23.48
CA ALA A 80 -3.15 -0.32 24.15
C ALA A 80 -2.03 -0.69 23.18
N ILE A 81 -2.32 -1.52 22.17
CA ILE A 81 -1.36 -1.85 21.10
C ILE A 81 -0.98 -0.60 20.32
N GLN A 82 -1.95 0.23 19.88
CA GLN A 82 -1.66 1.45 19.13
C GLN A 82 -0.77 2.41 19.94
N LEU A 83 -1.13 2.69 21.19
CA LEU A 83 -0.34 3.58 22.03
C LEU A 83 1.08 3.04 22.28
N GLY A 84 1.22 1.72 22.51
CA GLY A 84 2.52 1.07 22.66
C GLY A 84 3.38 1.15 21.39
N MET A 85 2.78 0.97 20.21
CA MET A 85 3.46 1.13 18.93
C MET A 85 3.93 2.57 18.72
N TYR A 86 3.08 3.56 18.94
CA TYR A 86 3.44 4.98 18.81
C TYR A 86 4.50 5.39 19.82
N GLN A 87 4.43 4.91 21.06
CA GLN A 87 5.51 5.10 22.03
C GLN A 87 6.84 4.53 21.54
N SER A 88 6.81 3.36 20.93
CA SER A 88 8.03 2.71 20.40
C SER A 88 8.60 3.42 19.16
N TRP A 89 7.73 3.93 18.27
CA TRP A 89 8.15 4.54 17.01
C TRP A 89 8.60 5.99 17.17
N TYR A 90 7.83 6.76 17.94
CA TYR A 90 7.99 8.23 18.03
C TYR A 90 8.49 8.70 19.41
N GLY A 91 8.54 7.81 20.40
CA GLY A 91 8.87 8.20 21.76
C GLY A 91 7.73 8.90 22.53
N ASP A 92 6.57 9.09 21.87
CA ASP A 92 5.39 9.71 22.47
C ASP A 92 4.10 9.05 21.92
N TRP A 93 3.38 8.37 22.77
CA TRP A 93 2.12 7.73 22.44
C TRP A 93 1.03 8.71 22.00
N ARG A 94 1.13 10.00 22.37
CA ARG A 94 0.17 11.05 22.01
C ARG A 94 0.17 11.35 20.52
N GLU A 95 1.22 10.98 19.80
CA GLU A 95 1.31 11.12 18.34
C GLU A 95 0.18 10.37 17.61
N PHE A 96 -0.35 9.29 18.22
CA PHE A 96 -1.53 8.58 17.70
C PHE A 96 -2.72 9.51 17.48
N PHE A 97 -3.00 10.38 18.43
CA PHE A 97 -4.14 11.30 18.34
C PHE A 97 -3.93 12.43 17.32
N LYS A 98 -2.66 12.80 17.08
CA LYS A 98 -2.31 13.82 16.09
C LYS A 98 -2.47 13.33 14.64
N ASP A 99 -2.53 12.01 14.43
CA ASP A 99 -2.69 11.46 13.08
C ASP A 99 -4.06 11.76 12.48
N LEU A 100 -5.11 11.93 13.29
CA LEU A 100 -6.40 12.42 12.82
C LEU A 100 -6.27 13.78 12.13
N ASP A 101 -5.57 14.71 12.78
CA ASP A 101 -5.33 16.05 12.24
C ASP A 101 -4.38 16.02 11.02
N ARG A 102 -3.40 15.13 11.03
CA ARG A 102 -2.47 14.94 9.89
C ARG A 102 -3.20 14.44 8.65
N ILE A 103 -4.12 13.47 8.81
CA ILE A 103 -4.94 12.96 7.71
C ILE A 103 -5.76 14.08 7.08
N GLU A 104 -6.33 14.99 7.88
CA GLU A 104 -7.10 16.12 7.37
C GLU A 104 -6.28 17.11 6.57
N LYS A 105 -5.03 17.30 6.95
CA LYS A 105 -4.13 18.28 6.34
C LYS A 105 -3.47 17.80 5.05
N VAL A 106 -3.57 16.50 4.70
CA VAL A 106 -3.00 15.97 3.45
C VAL A 106 -3.64 16.68 2.26
N THR A 107 -2.81 17.22 1.38
CA THR A 107 -3.23 17.91 0.15
C THR A 107 -2.98 17.06 -1.09
N LYS A 108 -3.60 17.44 -2.21
CA LYS A 108 -3.32 16.81 -3.52
C LYS A 108 -1.84 16.97 -3.91
N ASP A 109 -1.28 18.13 -3.63
CA ASP A 109 0.14 18.43 -3.93
C ASP A 109 1.08 17.57 -3.10
N ASP A 110 0.73 17.26 -1.85
CA ASP A 110 1.50 16.33 -1.01
C ASP A 110 1.51 14.93 -1.62
N ILE A 111 0.38 14.45 -2.11
CA ILE A 111 0.28 13.14 -2.78
C ILE A 111 1.18 13.11 -4.01
N MET A 112 1.07 14.09 -4.90
CA MET A 112 1.90 14.18 -6.11
C MET A 112 3.39 14.30 -5.78
N ARG A 113 3.74 15.14 -4.81
CA ARG A 113 5.12 15.34 -4.36
C ARG A 113 5.74 14.03 -3.86
N VAL A 114 5.02 13.31 -3.01
CA VAL A 114 5.47 12.02 -2.48
C VAL A 114 5.55 10.97 -3.59
N ALA A 115 4.54 10.87 -4.46
CA ALA A 115 4.54 9.95 -5.58
C ALA A 115 5.76 10.16 -6.49
N ARG A 116 6.04 11.40 -6.89
CA ARG A 116 7.20 11.75 -7.73
C ARG A 116 8.54 11.44 -7.06
N LYS A 117 8.64 11.64 -5.74
CA LYS A 117 9.86 11.39 -4.98
C LYS A 117 10.14 9.91 -4.78
N THR A 118 9.12 9.10 -4.52
CA THR A 118 9.28 7.72 -4.05
C THR A 118 9.01 6.66 -5.11
N LEU A 119 8.03 6.89 -6.00
CA LEU A 119 7.60 5.89 -6.99
C LEU A 119 8.42 5.98 -8.29
N THR A 120 9.75 5.87 -8.16
CA THR A 120 10.68 5.90 -9.30
C THR A 120 11.03 4.50 -9.77
N ALA A 121 11.45 4.38 -11.03
CA ALA A 121 11.86 3.09 -11.60
C ALA A 121 13.07 2.48 -10.88
N THR A 122 13.99 3.33 -10.42
CA THR A 122 15.22 2.93 -9.70
C THR A 122 14.97 2.54 -8.24
N ASN A 123 13.80 2.90 -7.69
CA ASN A 123 13.39 2.59 -6.32
C ASN A 123 12.25 1.55 -6.31
N ARG A 124 12.34 0.54 -7.18
CA ARG A 124 11.28 -0.45 -7.34
C ARG A 124 11.85 -1.85 -7.54
N THR A 125 11.26 -2.81 -6.82
CA THR A 125 11.42 -4.23 -7.06
C THR A 125 10.07 -4.84 -7.39
N VAL A 126 10.02 -5.75 -8.36
CA VAL A 126 8.81 -6.47 -8.76
C VAL A 126 9.06 -7.96 -8.55
N GLY A 127 8.16 -8.60 -7.81
CA GLY A 127 8.10 -10.05 -7.65
C GLY A 127 6.79 -10.58 -8.24
N MET A 128 6.84 -11.71 -8.90
CA MET A 128 5.68 -12.39 -9.45
C MET A 128 5.66 -13.84 -8.96
N ILE A 129 4.48 -14.34 -8.61
CA ILE A 129 4.26 -15.75 -8.32
C ILE A 129 3.73 -16.36 -9.61
N VAL A 130 4.46 -17.34 -10.13
CA VAL A 130 4.08 -18.12 -11.31
C VAL A 130 3.71 -19.52 -10.83
N THR A 131 2.57 -20.03 -11.27
CA THR A 131 2.19 -21.42 -11.02
C THR A 131 2.85 -22.28 -12.09
N GLU A 132 3.69 -23.21 -11.67
CA GLU A 132 4.22 -24.23 -12.59
C GLU A 132 3.10 -25.20 -12.98
N GLU A 133 3.00 -25.52 -14.27
CA GLU A 133 2.09 -26.57 -14.72
C GLU A 133 2.50 -27.93 -14.10
N PRO A 134 1.53 -28.74 -13.64
CA PRO A 134 1.85 -30.06 -13.12
C PRO A 134 2.53 -30.91 -14.20
N GLY A 135 3.82 -31.10 -14.10
CA GLY A 135 4.65 -31.84 -15.05
C GLY A 135 6.00 -31.20 -15.37
N ALA A 136 6.20 -29.91 -15.15
CA ALA A 136 7.48 -29.25 -15.41
C ALA A 136 8.57 -29.62 -14.38
N ALA A 137 8.19 -29.95 -13.15
CA ALA A 137 9.13 -30.38 -12.09
C ALA A 137 9.71 -31.79 -12.32
N ALA A 138 9.01 -32.66 -13.01
CA ALA A 138 9.44 -34.04 -13.24
C ALA A 138 10.55 -34.18 -14.30
N SER A 139 10.79 -33.15 -15.11
CA SER A 139 11.85 -33.13 -16.13
C SER A 139 13.18 -32.55 -15.64
N ALA A 140 13.18 -31.81 -14.54
CA ALA A 140 14.42 -31.21 -14.01
C ALA A 140 15.20 -32.12 -13.04
N GLU A 141 14.57 -33.22 -12.52
CA GLU A 141 15.25 -34.22 -11.69
C GLU A 141 15.77 -35.42 -12.48
N ALA A 142 15.64 -35.42 -13.82
CA ALA A 142 16.03 -36.55 -14.68
C ALA A 142 17.30 -36.26 -15.54
N GLU A 143 18.05 -35.18 -15.32
CA GLU A 143 19.35 -34.86 -15.87
C GLU A 143 20.40 -34.76 -14.75
#